data_87671bd8b6e9724dae71df1f9be95bd8
#
_entry.id   87671bd8b6e9724dae71df1f9be95bd8
#
_cell.length_a   1.000
_cell.length_b   1.000
_cell.length_c   1.000
_cell.angle_alpha   90.00
_cell.angle_beta   90.00
_cell.angle_gamma   90.00
#
_symmetry.space_group_name_H-M   'P 1'
#
loop_
_entity.id
_entity.type
_entity.pdbx_description
1 polymer ?
#
loop_
_entity_poly.entity_id
_entity_poly.type
_entity_poly.pdbx_seq_one_letter_code
_entity_poly.pdbx_strand_id
1 'polypeptide(L)'
;MKSVATVVLAAVLSVTAAATSHAATSSRQTGVARLTHAQANAIRVAGEWHRGCPVWMSQLRVVGYRYYGFDRETHLGQIVVNAKVAQPISTVFAKLYRMRFPIRDGAFASTYGPHPDQSGDVTASFECRNAAASPCSGNATTHHWSMHAFGEAVDLDPRENPYVGCGMTRDKTALSYMKRSHHRPGMVTPAVRAAFASIGWGWGGSW
;
A
#
# COMPACT_ATOMS: atom_id res chain seq x y z
N MET A 1 25.97 -83.59 -4.83
CA MET A 1 26.34 -82.35 -5.55
C MET A 1 25.22 -81.34 -5.23
N LYS A 2 25.53 -80.36 -4.37
CA LYS A 2 24.53 -79.33 -3.93
C LYS A 2 24.91 -78.01 -4.66
N SER A 3 24.01 -77.53 -5.56
CA SER A 3 24.19 -76.30 -6.21
C SER A 3 23.81 -75.17 -5.26
N VAL A 4 24.69 -74.17 -5.08
CA VAL A 4 24.46 -72.97 -4.34
C VAL A 4 24.10 -71.87 -5.36
N ALA A 5 22.88 -71.36 -5.28
CA ALA A 5 22.40 -70.19 -6.09
C ALA A 5 22.77 -68.91 -5.37
N THR A 6 23.62 -68.09 -6.02
CA THR A 6 23.96 -66.74 -5.53
C THR A 6 22.93 -65.71 -6.01
N VAL A 7 22.23 -65.10 -5.08
CA VAL A 7 21.31 -63.99 -5.37
C VAL A 7 22.09 -62.67 -5.29
N VAL A 8 22.21 -61.98 -6.41
CA VAL A 8 22.79 -60.63 -6.49
C VAL A 8 21.66 -59.62 -6.28
N LEU A 9 21.70 -58.90 -5.16
CA LEU A 9 20.75 -57.83 -4.83
C LEU A 9 21.28 -56.51 -5.42
N ALA A 10 20.64 -56.01 -6.48
CA ALA A 10 20.96 -54.70 -7.04
C ALA A 10 20.23 -53.62 -6.24
N ALA A 11 20.97 -52.79 -5.51
CA ALA A 11 20.44 -51.61 -4.83
C ALA A 11 20.28 -50.46 -5.83
N VAL A 12 19.01 -50.10 -6.10
CA VAL A 12 18.67 -48.90 -6.88
C VAL A 12 18.68 -47.67 -5.95
N LEU A 13 19.74 -46.86 -6.06
CA LEU A 13 19.76 -45.54 -5.41
C LEU A 13 18.84 -44.59 -6.18
N SER A 14 17.66 -44.28 -5.62
CA SER A 14 16.79 -43.21 -6.10
C SER A 14 17.31 -41.87 -5.58
N VAL A 15 17.94 -41.07 -6.45
CA VAL A 15 18.31 -39.70 -6.16
C VAL A 15 17.05 -38.83 -6.32
N THR A 16 16.41 -38.51 -5.21
CA THR A 16 15.35 -37.48 -5.19
C THR A 16 15.98 -36.11 -5.23
N ALA A 17 15.95 -35.46 -6.40
CA ALA A 17 16.31 -34.05 -6.53
C ALA A 17 15.24 -33.21 -5.81
N ALA A 18 15.57 -32.71 -4.63
CA ALA A 18 14.78 -31.70 -3.95
C ALA A 18 14.86 -30.39 -4.75
N ALA A 19 13.78 -30.07 -5.48
CA ALA A 19 13.63 -28.77 -6.09
C ALA A 19 13.48 -27.73 -4.98
N THR A 20 14.56 -27.03 -4.63
CA THR A 20 14.52 -25.84 -3.79
C THR A 20 13.81 -24.74 -4.56
N SER A 21 12.51 -24.58 -4.31
CA SER A 21 11.78 -23.41 -4.77
C SER A 21 12.36 -22.19 -4.03
N HIS A 22 13.21 -21.44 -4.70
CA HIS A 22 13.59 -20.10 -4.27
C HIS A 22 12.36 -19.21 -4.49
N ALA A 23 11.45 -19.20 -3.52
CA ALA A 23 10.51 -18.11 -3.37
C ALA A 23 11.38 -16.86 -3.18
N ALA A 24 11.43 -16.00 -4.21
CA ALA A 24 12.10 -14.71 -4.14
C ALA A 24 11.40 -13.92 -3.03
N THR A 25 11.91 -13.98 -1.83
CA THR A 25 11.54 -13.12 -0.72
C THR A 25 11.98 -11.72 -1.14
N SER A 26 11.08 -10.97 -1.78
CA SER A 26 11.28 -9.53 -1.99
C SER A 26 11.53 -8.96 -0.60
N SER A 27 12.80 -8.72 -0.27
CA SER A 27 13.18 -8.11 0.99
C SER A 27 12.51 -6.74 1.03
N ARG A 28 11.48 -6.59 1.85
CA ARG A 28 10.83 -5.31 2.13
C ARG A 28 11.87 -4.47 2.88
N GLN A 29 12.68 -3.76 2.12
CA GLN A 29 13.67 -2.84 2.68
C GLN A 29 13.01 -1.49 2.94
N THR A 30 13.40 -0.85 4.03
CA THR A 30 13.05 0.56 4.26
C THR A 30 13.87 1.46 3.32
N GLY A 31 13.26 2.56 2.88
CA GLY A 31 13.92 3.55 2.01
C GLY A 31 13.24 3.71 0.66
N VAL A 32 13.83 4.55 -0.18
CA VAL A 32 13.32 4.89 -1.50
C VAL A 32 14.05 4.05 -2.56
N ALA A 33 13.28 3.40 -3.42
CA ALA A 33 13.81 2.59 -4.52
C ALA A 33 13.03 2.81 -5.83
N ARG A 34 13.63 2.44 -6.96
CA ARG A 34 12.88 2.27 -8.21
C ARG A 34 11.96 1.07 -8.10
N LEU A 35 10.85 1.11 -8.82
CA LEU A 35 9.98 -0.06 -8.97
C LEU A 35 10.77 -1.21 -9.63
N THR A 36 10.63 -2.40 -9.08
CA THR A 36 11.06 -3.64 -9.75
C THR A 36 10.12 -3.95 -10.92
N HIS A 37 10.53 -4.81 -11.83
CA HIS A 37 9.66 -5.29 -12.91
C HIS A 37 8.37 -5.93 -12.37
N ALA A 38 8.48 -6.72 -11.30
CA ALA A 38 7.34 -7.36 -10.66
C ALA A 38 6.35 -6.33 -10.08
N GLN A 39 6.85 -5.31 -9.38
CA GLN A 39 6.01 -4.23 -8.84
C GLN A 39 5.36 -3.40 -9.95
N ALA A 40 6.11 -3.04 -10.99
CA ALA A 40 5.55 -2.31 -12.14
C ALA A 40 4.49 -3.14 -12.88
N ASN A 41 4.65 -4.45 -12.97
CA ASN A 41 3.65 -5.34 -13.53
C ASN A 41 2.41 -5.43 -12.64
N ALA A 42 2.56 -5.57 -11.31
CA ALA A 42 1.45 -5.60 -10.36
C ALA A 42 0.59 -4.34 -10.47
N ILE A 43 1.20 -3.15 -10.54
CA ILE A 43 0.51 -1.86 -10.73
C ILE A 43 -0.33 -1.85 -12.03
N ARG A 44 0.21 -2.41 -13.14
CA ARG A 44 -0.55 -2.50 -14.40
C ARG A 44 -1.70 -3.50 -14.31
N VAL A 45 -1.45 -4.67 -13.75
CA VAL A 45 -2.46 -5.73 -13.60
C VAL A 45 -3.59 -5.27 -12.68
N ALA A 46 -3.28 -4.54 -11.62
CA ALA A 46 -4.27 -3.92 -10.73
C ALA A 46 -5.04 -2.76 -11.39
N GLY A 47 -4.63 -2.30 -12.58
CA GLY A 47 -5.26 -1.16 -13.26
C GLY A 47 -4.88 0.21 -12.68
N GLU A 48 -3.99 0.26 -11.69
CA GLU A 48 -3.55 1.51 -11.08
C GLU A 48 -2.72 2.39 -12.01
N TRP A 49 -2.15 1.83 -13.06
CA TRP A 49 -1.49 2.58 -14.13
C TRP A 49 -1.92 2.08 -15.50
N HIS A 50 -2.29 3.00 -16.38
CA HIS A 50 -2.64 2.74 -17.76
C HIS A 50 -2.08 3.83 -18.69
N ARG A 51 -2.13 3.60 -19.99
CA ARG A 51 -1.76 4.63 -20.97
C ARG A 51 -2.69 5.85 -20.84
N GLY A 52 -2.11 7.04 -20.79
CA GLY A 52 -2.83 8.30 -20.59
C GLY A 52 -2.74 8.84 -19.16
N CYS A 53 -2.16 8.10 -18.20
CA CYS A 53 -1.86 8.65 -16.89
C CYS A 53 -0.96 9.89 -16.97
N PRO A 54 -1.12 10.87 -16.05
CA PRO A 54 -0.36 12.11 -16.08
C PRO A 54 1.13 11.90 -15.74
N VAL A 55 1.50 10.73 -15.21
CA VAL A 55 2.88 10.37 -14.89
C VAL A 55 3.27 9.05 -15.56
N TRP A 56 4.55 8.95 -15.96
CA TRP A 56 5.11 7.71 -16.46
C TRP A 56 5.50 6.79 -15.30
N MET A 57 5.45 5.48 -15.52
CA MET A 57 5.89 4.49 -14.55
C MET A 57 7.34 4.73 -14.06
N SER A 58 8.21 5.23 -14.91
CA SER A 58 9.59 5.59 -14.59
C SER A 58 9.73 6.74 -13.59
N GLN A 59 8.70 7.58 -13.44
CA GLN A 59 8.63 8.69 -12.50
C GLN A 59 8.17 8.25 -11.10
N LEU A 60 7.73 6.99 -10.95
CA LEU A 60 7.28 6.44 -9.68
C LEU A 60 8.44 5.81 -8.91
N ARG A 61 8.30 5.81 -7.58
CA ARG A 61 9.20 5.14 -6.64
C ARG A 61 8.38 4.35 -5.64
N VAL A 62 8.93 3.23 -5.20
CA VAL A 62 8.45 2.57 -4.00
C VAL A 62 9.19 3.14 -2.79
N VAL A 63 8.44 3.50 -1.77
CA VAL A 63 8.95 3.87 -0.46
C VAL A 63 8.62 2.73 0.49
N GLY A 64 9.66 2.02 0.94
CA GLY A 64 9.55 1.03 2.00
C GLY A 64 9.67 1.71 3.36
N TYR A 65 8.81 1.37 4.31
CA TYR A 65 8.78 1.99 5.63
C TYR A 65 8.44 1.01 6.74
N ARG A 66 8.84 1.34 7.97
CA ARG A 66 8.32 0.68 9.17
C ARG A 66 7.06 1.39 9.60
N TYR A 67 6.07 0.62 10.06
CA TYR A 67 4.90 1.18 10.71
C TYR A 67 4.54 0.41 11.97
N TYR A 68 3.82 1.05 12.85
CA TYR A 68 3.26 0.47 14.05
C TYR A 68 1.84 0.00 13.73
N GLY A 69 1.57 -1.29 13.90
CA GLY A 69 0.27 -1.86 13.57
C GLY A 69 -0.77 -1.65 14.67
N PHE A 70 -2.03 -1.94 14.36
CA PHE A 70 -3.12 -1.97 15.35
C PHE A 70 -2.95 -3.09 16.37
N ASP A 71 -2.18 -4.12 16.05
CA ASP A 71 -1.72 -5.20 16.94
C ASP A 71 -0.61 -4.75 17.90
N ARG A 72 -0.14 -3.49 17.79
CA ARG A 72 0.95 -2.88 18.54
C ARG A 72 2.33 -3.46 18.22
N GLU A 73 2.46 -4.14 17.09
CA GLU A 73 3.71 -4.67 16.59
C GLU A 73 4.30 -3.80 15.48
N THR A 74 5.57 -4.02 15.18
CA THR A 74 6.26 -3.35 14.07
C THR A 74 6.16 -4.17 12.80
N HIS A 75 5.69 -3.54 11.74
CA HIS A 75 5.56 -4.11 10.41
C HIS A 75 6.40 -3.35 9.37
N LEU A 76 6.54 -3.96 8.20
CA LEU A 76 7.14 -3.35 7.02
C LEU A 76 6.08 -3.13 5.96
N GLY A 77 5.96 -1.88 5.52
CA GLY A 77 5.04 -1.45 4.49
C GLY A 77 5.74 -0.93 3.24
N GLN A 78 4.95 -0.75 2.18
CA GLN A 78 5.41 -0.17 0.92
C GLN A 78 4.32 0.73 0.34
N ILE A 79 4.71 1.93 -0.11
CA ILE A 79 3.81 2.85 -0.80
C ILE A 79 4.46 3.33 -2.09
N VAL A 80 3.65 3.51 -3.13
CA VAL A 80 4.12 4.01 -4.43
C VAL A 80 3.80 5.49 -4.55
N VAL A 81 4.81 6.31 -4.81
CA VAL A 81 4.68 7.77 -4.91
C VAL A 81 5.52 8.31 -6.07
N ASN A 82 5.31 9.57 -6.43
CA ASN A 82 6.18 10.26 -7.38
C ASN A 82 7.61 10.38 -6.84
N ALA A 83 8.59 10.28 -7.73
CA ALA A 83 10.00 10.43 -7.39
C ALA A 83 10.31 11.76 -6.68
N LYS A 84 9.59 12.83 -7.02
CA LYS A 84 9.76 14.18 -6.44
C LYS A 84 9.50 14.21 -4.95
N VAL A 85 8.55 13.39 -4.47
CA VAL A 85 8.09 13.39 -3.07
C VAL A 85 8.52 12.15 -2.30
N ALA A 86 9.21 11.21 -2.94
CA ALA A 86 9.55 9.92 -2.33
C ALA A 86 10.40 10.05 -1.06
N GLN A 87 11.44 10.88 -1.07
CA GLN A 87 12.27 11.10 0.12
C GLN A 87 11.54 11.88 1.23
N PRO A 88 10.82 12.99 0.94
CA PRO A 88 9.94 13.62 1.91
C PRO A 88 8.93 12.65 2.54
N ILE A 89 8.24 11.83 1.76
CA ILE A 89 7.28 10.85 2.26
C ILE A 89 7.95 9.79 3.14
N SER A 90 9.13 9.30 2.79
CA SER A 90 9.91 8.40 3.65
C SER A 90 10.16 9.02 5.04
N THR A 91 10.45 10.33 5.09
CA THR A 91 10.62 11.08 6.35
C THR A 91 9.32 11.18 7.13
N VAL A 92 8.18 11.39 6.46
CA VAL A 92 6.86 11.41 7.11
C VAL A 92 6.56 10.07 7.76
N PHE A 93 6.67 8.95 7.03
CA PHE A 93 6.41 7.62 7.59
C PHE A 93 7.35 7.29 8.77
N ALA A 94 8.62 7.73 8.72
CA ALA A 94 9.52 7.62 9.86
C ALA A 94 9.06 8.42 11.09
N LYS A 95 8.41 9.59 10.89
CA LYS A 95 7.78 10.36 11.97
C LYS A 95 6.56 9.62 12.54
N LEU A 96 5.67 9.10 11.66
CA LEU A 96 4.49 8.33 12.08
C LEU A 96 4.90 7.11 12.92
N TYR A 97 5.93 6.38 12.50
CA TYR A 97 6.46 5.24 13.25
C TYR A 97 6.97 5.64 14.64
N ARG A 98 7.76 6.74 14.75
CA ARG A 98 8.24 7.24 16.04
C ARG A 98 7.12 7.69 16.97
N MET A 99 6.03 8.24 16.41
CA MET A 99 4.82 8.61 17.16
C MET A 99 3.97 7.39 17.56
N ARG A 100 4.35 6.18 17.12
CA ARG A 100 3.54 4.97 17.25
C ARG A 100 2.11 5.17 16.73
N PHE A 101 1.98 5.95 15.66
CA PHE A 101 0.71 6.09 14.98
C PHE A 101 0.34 4.75 14.34
N PRO A 102 -0.79 4.14 14.73
CA PRO A 102 -1.14 2.84 14.20
C PRO A 102 -1.63 2.96 12.76
N ILE A 103 -1.05 2.15 11.87
CA ILE A 103 -1.48 1.96 10.48
C ILE A 103 -2.09 0.57 10.41
N ARG A 104 -3.28 0.46 9.78
CA ARG A 104 -3.98 -0.81 9.70
C ARG A 104 -3.31 -1.77 8.74
N ASP A 105 -3.04 -1.28 7.54
CA ASP A 105 -2.33 -2.05 6.53
C ASP A 105 -1.41 -1.14 5.71
N GLY A 106 -0.15 -1.51 5.64
CA GLY A 106 0.88 -0.85 4.84
C GLY A 106 1.39 -1.73 3.70
N ALA A 107 0.66 -2.76 3.30
CA ALA A 107 1.09 -3.63 2.20
C ALA A 107 1.18 -2.87 0.87
N PHE A 108 1.86 -3.46 -0.10
CA PHE A 108 1.91 -2.91 -1.46
C PHE A 108 0.51 -2.94 -2.08
N ALA A 109 -0.10 -1.77 -2.25
CA ALA A 109 -1.53 -1.62 -2.56
C ALA A 109 -1.99 -2.44 -3.77
N SER A 110 -1.20 -2.48 -4.85
CA SER A 110 -1.51 -3.24 -6.06
C SER A 110 -1.72 -4.76 -5.85
N THR A 111 -1.39 -5.30 -4.68
CA THR A 111 -1.68 -6.71 -4.34
C THR A 111 -3.15 -6.95 -4.04
N TYR A 112 -3.92 -5.90 -3.77
CA TYR A 112 -5.37 -5.97 -3.52
C TYR A 112 -6.22 -5.76 -4.77
N GLY A 113 -5.58 -5.56 -5.93
CA GLY A 113 -6.28 -5.27 -7.18
C GLY A 113 -6.73 -3.81 -7.30
N PRO A 114 -7.67 -3.50 -8.21
CA PRO A 114 -8.19 -2.15 -8.38
C PRO A 114 -8.93 -1.68 -7.13
N HIS A 115 -8.74 -0.39 -6.77
CA HIS A 115 -9.36 0.24 -5.59
C HIS A 115 -9.00 -0.44 -4.25
N PRO A 116 -7.71 -0.46 -3.89
CA PRO A 116 -7.24 -1.14 -2.67
C PRO A 116 -7.80 -0.55 -1.37
N ASP A 117 -8.17 0.73 -1.35
CA ASP A 117 -8.87 1.41 -0.26
C ASP A 117 -10.23 0.77 0.06
N GLN A 118 -10.93 0.25 -0.96
CA GLN A 118 -12.23 -0.41 -0.78
C GLN A 118 -12.08 -1.89 -0.38
N SER A 119 -10.97 -2.52 -0.77
CA SER A 119 -10.78 -3.96 -0.56
C SER A 119 -10.07 -4.30 0.74
N GLY A 120 -9.22 -3.44 1.28
CA GLY A 120 -8.31 -3.83 2.34
C GLY A 120 -8.01 -2.79 3.41
N ASP A 121 -8.59 -1.59 3.39
CA ASP A 121 -8.21 -0.49 4.31
C ASP A 121 -6.69 -0.23 4.30
N VAL A 122 -6.13 -0.26 3.10
CA VAL A 122 -4.71 -0.12 2.84
C VAL A 122 -4.32 1.36 2.76
N THR A 123 -3.27 1.73 3.48
CA THR A 123 -2.61 3.02 3.30
C THR A 123 -1.93 3.06 1.94
N ALA A 124 -2.44 3.89 1.02
CA ALA A 124 -2.06 3.93 -0.38
C ALA A 124 -1.79 5.35 -0.90
N SER A 125 -1.18 5.46 -2.07
CA SER A 125 -0.91 6.75 -2.73
C SER A 125 -1.22 6.70 -4.21
N PHE A 126 -0.33 6.16 -5.05
CA PHE A 126 -0.49 6.22 -6.49
C PHE A 126 -1.69 5.39 -6.98
N GLU A 127 -2.60 6.04 -7.65
CA GLU A 127 -3.70 5.45 -8.40
C GLU A 127 -4.09 6.40 -9.54
N CYS A 128 -3.97 5.93 -10.79
CA CYS A 128 -4.28 6.71 -11.99
C CYS A 128 -5.78 6.80 -12.23
N ARG A 129 -6.42 7.76 -11.59
CA ARG A 129 -7.86 8.02 -11.69
C ARG A 129 -8.20 9.51 -11.63
N ASN A 130 -9.38 9.86 -12.06
CA ASN A 130 -9.92 11.18 -11.81
C ASN A 130 -10.20 11.39 -10.31
N ALA A 131 -10.24 12.65 -9.90
CA ALA A 131 -10.61 13.02 -8.54
C ALA A 131 -12.01 12.49 -8.23
N ALA A 132 -12.19 11.95 -7.02
CA ALA A 132 -13.50 11.53 -6.56
C ALA A 132 -14.40 12.77 -6.36
N ALA A 133 -15.61 12.72 -6.89
CA ALA A 133 -16.59 13.75 -6.60
C ALA A 133 -16.97 13.72 -5.11
N SER A 134 -17.34 14.89 -4.57
CA SER A 134 -17.83 14.97 -3.19
C SER A 134 -19.01 14.01 -2.96
N PRO A 135 -19.12 13.38 -1.78
CA PRO A 135 -20.34 12.66 -1.40
C PRO A 135 -21.61 13.49 -1.53
N CYS A 136 -21.49 14.85 -1.47
CA CYS A 136 -22.60 15.78 -1.68
C CYS A 136 -23.13 15.82 -3.10
N SER A 137 -22.31 15.51 -4.10
CA SER A 137 -22.65 15.65 -5.53
C SER A 137 -23.22 14.37 -6.15
N GLY A 138 -23.62 13.41 -5.34
CA GLY A 138 -24.15 12.12 -5.83
C GLY A 138 -23.09 11.34 -6.60
N ASN A 139 -23.44 10.83 -7.78
CA ASN A 139 -22.55 10.05 -8.65
C ASN A 139 -21.85 10.90 -9.73
N ALA A 140 -21.75 12.21 -9.55
CA ALA A 140 -21.04 13.06 -10.50
C ALA A 140 -19.59 12.61 -10.62
N THR A 141 -19.09 12.54 -11.85
CA THR A 141 -17.67 12.30 -12.15
C THR A 141 -16.96 13.63 -12.29
N THR A 142 -15.72 13.71 -11.83
CA THR A 142 -14.84 14.83 -12.13
C THR A 142 -14.10 14.56 -13.43
N HIS A 143 -13.71 15.63 -14.14
CA HIS A 143 -12.95 15.52 -15.40
C HIS A 143 -11.47 15.94 -15.22
N HIS A 144 -10.99 16.01 -14.00
CA HIS A 144 -9.60 16.34 -13.69
C HIS A 144 -8.95 15.20 -12.89
N TRP A 145 -7.64 15.06 -13.08
CA TRP A 145 -6.86 14.05 -12.40
C TRP A 145 -6.84 14.27 -10.89
N SER A 146 -6.98 13.18 -10.14
CA SER A 146 -6.70 13.16 -8.72
C SER A 146 -5.21 13.40 -8.46
N MET A 147 -4.86 13.96 -7.31
CA MET A 147 -3.46 14.02 -6.85
C MET A 147 -2.85 12.61 -6.67
N HIS A 148 -3.67 11.59 -6.46
CA HIS A 148 -3.25 10.19 -6.51
C HIS A 148 -2.69 9.79 -7.88
N ALA A 149 -3.27 10.31 -8.97
CA ALA A 149 -2.76 10.02 -10.32
C ALA A 149 -1.36 10.61 -10.58
N PHE A 150 -0.97 11.62 -9.81
CA PHE A 150 0.39 12.16 -9.82
C PHE A 150 1.33 11.46 -8.82
N GLY A 151 0.82 10.59 -7.93
CA GLY A 151 1.57 10.00 -6.82
C GLY A 151 1.94 11.03 -5.75
N GLU A 152 1.10 12.05 -5.57
CA GLU A 152 1.30 13.20 -4.69
C GLU A 152 0.15 13.37 -3.69
N ALA A 153 -0.56 12.29 -3.34
CA ALA A 153 -1.52 12.20 -2.25
C ALA A 153 -1.34 10.88 -1.49
N VAL A 154 -1.76 10.81 -0.24
CA VAL A 154 -1.77 9.60 0.57
C VAL A 154 -3.13 9.46 1.25
N ASP A 155 -3.77 8.33 1.06
CA ASP A 155 -4.88 7.87 1.87
C ASP A 155 -4.30 7.04 3.03
N LEU A 156 -4.34 7.60 4.23
CA LEU A 156 -3.82 7.00 5.44
C LEU A 156 -4.98 6.37 6.22
N ASP A 157 -4.99 5.03 6.35
CA ASP A 157 -6.08 4.29 6.99
C ASP A 157 -7.45 4.80 6.51
N PRO A 158 -7.83 4.57 5.24
CA PRO A 158 -8.98 5.24 4.61
C PRO A 158 -10.32 4.98 5.32
N ARG A 159 -10.48 3.85 6.01
CA ARG A 159 -11.65 3.59 6.84
C ARG A 159 -11.69 4.48 8.08
N GLU A 160 -10.55 4.64 8.77
CA GLU A 160 -10.41 5.51 9.94
C GLU A 160 -10.43 7.00 9.56
N ASN A 161 -10.16 7.31 8.29
CA ASN A 161 -10.10 8.66 7.76
C ASN A 161 -10.93 8.81 6.48
N PRO A 162 -12.24 8.51 6.54
CA PRO A 162 -13.09 8.51 5.34
C PRO A 162 -13.20 9.89 4.71
N TYR A 163 -13.39 9.90 3.39
CA TYR A 163 -13.83 11.10 2.69
C TYR A 163 -15.28 11.40 3.06
N VAL A 164 -15.49 12.52 3.75
CA VAL A 164 -16.80 12.95 4.24
C VAL A 164 -17.23 14.23 3.53
N GLY A 165 -18.42 14.26 2.99
CA GLY A 165 -19.08 15.46 2.44
C GLY A 165 -20.55 15.48 2.82
N CYS A 166 -21.11 16.66 3.18
CA CYS A 166 -22.51 16.82 3.62
C CYS A 166 -22.91 15.84 4.73
N GLY A 167 -22.00 15.54 5.66
CA GLY A 167 -22.26 14.59 6.74
C GLY A 167 -22.40 13.13 6.29
N MET A 168 -21.93 12.79 5.09
CA MET A 168 -22.00 11.45 4.52
C MET A 168 -20.62 10.96 4.07
N THR A 169 -20.44 9.64 4.05
CA THR A 169 -19.34 8.95 3.38
C THR A 169 -19.90 7.85 2.48
N ARG A 170 -19.19 7.53 1.40
CA ARG A 170 -19.53 6.39 0.54
C ARG A 170 -19.13 5.05 1.15
N ASP A 171 -18.13 5.05 2.05
CA ASP A 171 -17.74 3.86 2.78
C ASP A 171 -18.64 3.64 4.00
N LYS A 172 -19.58 2.70 3.88
CA LYS A 172 -20.50 2.32 4.97
C LYS A 172 -19.77 1.71 6.17
N THR A 173 -18.57 1.16 5.99
CA THR A 173 -17.78 0.57 7.08
C THR A 173 -17.09 1.62 7.93
N ALA A 174 -16.96 2.85 7.40
CA ALA A 174 -16.31 3.98 8.03
C ALA A 174 -17.24 4.91 8.83
N LEU A 175 -18.55 4.62 8.89
CA LEU A 175 -19.56 5.48 9.54
C LEU A 175 -19.19 5.86 10.99
N SER A 176 -18.57 4.93 11.72
CA SER A 176 -18.16 5.15 13.12
C SER A 176 -16.99 6.15 13.26
N TYR A 177 -16.27 6.43 12.17
CA TYR A 177 -15.12 7.33 12.12
C TYR A 177 -15.44 8.73 11.59
N MET A 178 -16.68 8.97 11.16
CA MET A 178 -17.11 10.30 10.67
C MET A 178 -17.07 11.36 11.77
N LYS A 179 -17.38 10.99 13.01
CA LYS A 179 -17.36 11.92 14.16
C LYS A 179 -15.94 12.05 14.71
N ARG A 180 -15.25 13.13 14.32
CA ARG A 180 -13.86 13.40 14.73
C ARG A 180 -13.71 13.82 16.21
N SER A 181 -14.80 14.13 16.91
CA SER A 181 -14.80 14.43 18.34
C SER A 181 -14.48 13.22 19.24
N HIS A 182 -14.71 12.01 18.74
CA HIS A 182 -14.32 10.77 19.45
C HIS A 182 -13.12 10.17 18.74
N HIS A 183 -11.93 10.56 19.21
CA HIS A 183 -10.68 10.07 18.64
C HIS A 183 -10.51 8.56 18.87
N ARG A 184 -10.18 7.84 17.79
CA ARG A 184 -9.91 6.39 17.80
C ARG A 184 -8.54 6.12 17.16
N PRO A 185 -7.90 4.97 17.43
CA PRO A 185 -6.67 4.58 16.76
C PRO A 185 -6.82 4.66 15.22
N GLY A 186 -5.75 5.07 14.53
CA GLY A 186 -5.73 5.26 13.07
C GLY A 186 -6.31 6.58 12.57
N MET A 187 -7.11 7.30 13.38
CA MET A 187 -7.60 8.61 13.01
C MET A 187 -6.49 9.65 12.99
N VAL A 188 -6.39 10.42 11.90
CA VAL A 188 -5.41 11.50 11.73
C VAL A 188 -5.55 12.54 12.84
N THR A 189 -4.45 12.75 13.58
CA THR A 189 -4.32 13.72 14.68
C THR A 189 -3.67 15.02 14.21
N PRO A 190 -3.68 16.10 15.03
CA PRO A 190 -2.88 17.30 14.74
C PRO A 190 -1.38 17.00 14.52
N ALA A 191 -0.79 16.06 15.29
CA ALA A 191 0.60 15.66 15.14
C ALA A 191 0.87 14.96 13.79
N VAL A 192 -0.05 14.10 13.32
CA VAL A 192 0.02 13.47 12.00
C VAL A 192 -0.07 14.54 10.91
N ARG A 193 -1.04 15.47 11.02
CA ARG A 193 -1.15 16.60 10.07
C ARG A 193 0.13 17.43 10.02
N ALA A 194 0.74 17.73 11.16
CA ALA A 194 2.00 18.46 11.23
C ALA A 194 3.15 17.69 10.57
N ALA A 195 3.15 16.35 10.64
CA ALA A 195 4.15 15.55 9.92
C ALA A 195 4.04 15.70 8.40
N PHE A 196 2.85 15.69 7.82
CA PHE A 196 2.62 15.96 6.40
C PHE A 196 2.84 17.44 6.04
N ALA A 197 2.40 18.37 6.88
CA ALA A 197 2.63 19.80 6.67
C ALA A 197 4.13 20.15 6.61
N SER A 198 4.99 19.42 7.31
CA SER A 198 6.44 19.63 7.27
C SER A 198 7.10 19.37 5.91
N ILE A 199 6.36 18.77 4.97
CA ILE A 199 6.78 18.57 3.58
C ILE A 199 5.89 19.35 2.60
N GLY A 200 5.09 20.31 3.09
CA GLY A 200 4.21 21.16 2.28
C GLY A 200 2.87 20.54 1.90
N TRP A 201 2.47 19.42 2.51
CA TRP A 201 1.20 18.75 2.20
C TRP A 201 0.06 19.20 3.10
N GLY A 202 -1.11 19.42 2.49
CA GLY A 202 -2.34 19.76 3.18
C GLY A 202 -3.07 18.54 3.74
N TRP A 203 -4.12 18.81 4.51
CA TRP A 203 -5.05 17.83 5.04
C TRP A 203 -6.40 17.90 4.34
N GLY A 204 -6.84 16.83 3.68
CA GLY A 204 -8.11 16.75 2.96
C GLY A 204 -9.36 17.02 3.81
N GLY A 205 -9.30 16.76 5.11
CA GLY A 205 -10.41 17.08 6.02
C GLY A 205 -10.62 18.57 6.32
N SER A 206 -9.84 19.45 5.71
CA SER A 206 -10.01 20.92 5.78
C SER A 206 -10.57 21.54 4.50
N TRP A 207 -10.93 20.76 3.51
CA TRP A 207 -11.49 21.15 2.22
C TRP A 207 -13.01 21.26 2.26
#